data_26f8e4cafc2955ceefe189324cf1db99
#
_entry.id   26f8e4cafc2955ceefe189324cf1db99
#
_cell.length_a   1.000
_cell.length_b   1.000
_cell.length_c   1.000
_cell.angle_alpha   90.00
_cell.angle_beta   90.00
_cell.angle_gamma   90.00
#
_symmetry.space_group_name_H-M   'P 1'
#
loop_
_entity.id
_entity.type
_entity.pdbx_description
1 polymer ?
#
loop_
_entity_poly.entity_id
_entity_poly.type
_entity_poly.pdbx_seq_one_letter_code
_entity_poly.pdbx_strand_id
1 'polypeptide(L)'
;MNRERKPAFEPVEYHLDGDDRIGWVNDAWRLFADANGAPLETREPLGRPLWDFVTNPETRHLYGAMFAKARRTGRPITVEFRCDAPTFRRAMALTMTRRGPTGLALRVETLHLEPRDVVHLFDAVRMDPAVQDKFLQR
;
A
#
# COMPACT_ATOMS: atom_id res chain seq x y z
N MET A 1 -11.65 -7.51 -24.90
CA MET A 1 -11.45 -7.41 -24.11
C MET A 1 -10.84 -6.36 -23.65
N ASN A 2 -10.68 -6.07 -23.00
CA ASN A 2 -10.28 -5.01 -22.55
C ASN A 2 -9.20 -4.98 -21.80
N ARG A 3 -8.48 -5.77 -21.90
CA ARG A 3 -7.44 -5.83 -21.20
C ARG A 3 -6.60 -4.78 -21.56
N GLU A 4 -6.74 -4.33 -22.61
CA GLU A 4 -5.95 -3.32 -22.98
C GLU A 4 -6.28 -2.19 -22.12
N ARG A 5 -7.32 -2.28 -21.46
CA ARG A 5 -7.56 -1.31 -20.63
C ARG A 5 -7.00 -1.57 -19.40
N LYS A 6 -6.09 -2.36 -19.28
CA LYS A 6 -5.43 -2.61 -18.22
C LYS A 6 -5.09 -1.36 -17.57
N PRO A 7 -5.24 -1.19 -16.36
CA PRO A 7 -4.94 0.03 -15.68
C PRO A 7 -3.49 0.38 -15.85
N ALA A 8 -3.25 1.64 -15.88
CA ALA A 8 -1.90 2.09 -15.92
C ALA A 8 -1.15 1.63 -14.71
N PHE A 9 -1.85 1.26 -13.65
CA PHE A 9 -1.22 0.85 -12.42
C PHE A 9 -1.41 -0.61 -12.19
N GLU A 10 -0.39 -1.40 -12.46
CA GLU A 10 -0.47 -2.81 -12.16
C GLU A 10 -0.36 -3.00 -10.66
N PRO A 11 -0.92 -4.07 -10.13
CA PRO A 11 -0.83 -4.32 -8.71
C PRO A 11 0.62 -4.42 -8.26
N VAL A 12 0.90 -3.85 -7.11
CA VAL A 12 2.22 -3.95 -6.49
C VAL A 12 2.18 -5.19 -5.62
N GLU A 13 3.12 -6.11 -5.84
CA GLU A 13 3.13 -7.36 -5.09
C GLU A 13 4.48 -7.60 -4.47
N TYR A 14 4.48 -8.14 -3.26
CA TYR A 14 5.72 -8.50 -2.60
C TYR A 14 5.45 -9.57 -1.56
N HIS A 15 6.51 -10.28 -1.19
CA HIS A 15 6.42 -11.36 -0.21
C HIS A 15 7.30 -11.06 0.98
N LEU A 16 6.83 -11.44 2.15
CA LEU A 16 7.59 -11.31 3.39
C LEU A 16 7.86 -12.68 3.98
N ASP A 17 9.00 -12.83 4.62
CA ASP A 17 9.27 -14.05 5.38
C ASP A 17 8.72 -13.90 6.79
N GLY A 18 9.02 -14.83 7.66
CA GLY A 18 8.50 -14.82 9.02
C GLY A 18 9.01 -13.69 9.89
N ASP A 19 10.07 -13.02 9.45
CA ASP A 19 10.63 -11.89 10.18
C ASP A 19 10.31 -10.57 9.49
N ASP A 20 9.33 -10.58 8.61
CA ASP A 20 8.87 -9.40 7.87
C ASP A 20 9.94 -8.82 6.96
N ARG A 21 10.86 -9.66 6.51
CA ARG A 21 11.84 -9.22 5.52
C ARG A 21 11.32 -9.52 4.14
N ILE A 22 11.61 -8.61 3.22
CA ILE A 22 11.12 -8.72 1.85
C ILE A 22 11.94 -9.76 1.12
N GLY A 23 11.26 -10.80 0.61
CA GLY A 23 11.92 -11.86 -0.12
C GLY A 23 11.69 -11.83 -1.60
N TRP A 24 10.73 -11.04 -2.05
CA TRP A 24 10.42 -10.94 -3.47
C TRP A 24 9.55 -9.71 -3.70
N VAL A 25 9.78 -9.06 -4.83
CA VAL A 25 8.93 -7.95 -5.26
C VAL A 25 8.72 -8.11 -6.77
N ASN A 26 7.61 -7.57 -7.25
CA ASN A 26 7.39 -7.57 -8.69
C ASN A 26 7.89 -6.26 -9.29
N ASP A 27 7.82 -6.15 -10.60
CA ASP A 27 8.31 -4.96 -11.28
C ASP A 27 7.51 -3.71 -10.89
N ALA A 28 6.22 -3.88 -10.66
CA ALA A 28 5.39 -2.75 -10.27
C ALA A 28 5.86 -2.16 -8.94
N TRP A 29 6.35 -2.99 -8.03
CA TRP A 29 6.89 -2.51 -6.77
C TRP A 29 8.07 -1.56 -7.01
N ARG A 30 8.95 -1.98 -7.92
CA ARG A 30 10.14 -1.18 -8.20
C ARG A 30 9.79 0.13 -8.89
N LEU A 31 8.83 0.07 -9.82
CA LEU A 31 8.38 1.28 -10.50
C LEU A 31 7.71 2.24 -9.52
N PHE A 32 6.94 1.71 -8.60
CA PHE A 32 6.26 2.52 -7.62
C PHE A 32 7.28 3.20 -6.69
N ALA A 33 8.29 2.48 -6.27
CA ALA A 33 9.33 3.03 -5.41
C ALA A 33 10.08 4.15 -6.11
N ASP A 34 10.42 3.94 -7.39
CA ASP A 34 11.10 4.98 -8.15
C ASP A 34 10.23 6.20 -8.33
N ALA A 35 8.96 6.00 -8.65
CA ALA A 35 8.04 7.11 -8.88
C ALA A 35 7.81 7.94 -7.63
N ASN A 36 7.99 7.33 -6.46
CA ASN A 36 7.77 8.03 -5.21
C ASN A 36 9.08 8.51 -4.58
N GLY A 37 10.15 8.49 -5.33
CA GLY A 37 11.40 9.08 -4.87
C GLY A 37 12.08 8.34 -3.75
N ALA A 38 11.95 7.03 -3.72
CA ALA A 38 12.58 6.25 -2.67
C ALA A 38 14.10 6.48 -2.68
N PRO A 39 14.71 6.57 -1.50
CA PRO A 39 16.15 6.74 -1.43
C PRO A 39 16.88 5.60 -2.14
N LEU A 40 18.04 5.90 -2.69
CA LEU A 40 18.80 4.90 -3.41
C LEU A 40 19.09 3.66 -2.56
N GLU A 41 19.39 3.86 -1.30
CA GLU A 41 19.74 2.74 -0.45
C GLU A 41 18.54 1.83 -0.18
N THR A 42 17.34 2.27 -0.46
CA THR A 42 16.17 1.43 -0.27
C THR A 42 15.59 0.91 -1.58
N ARG A 43 16.29 1.15 -2.70
CA ARG A 43 15.80 0.67 -3.98
C ARG A 43 16.04 -0.80 -4.18
N GLU A 44 16.95 -1.38 -3.38
CA GLU A 44 17.12 -2.80 -3.41
C GLU A 44 16.44 -3.36 -2.17
N PRO A 45 15.19 -3.78 -2.28
CA PRO A 45 14.40 -4.15 -1.11
C PRO A 45 14.67 -5.54 -0.55
N LEU A 46 15.25 -6.41 -1.37
CA LEU A 46 15.34 -7.81 -0.97
C LEU A 46 16.23 -7.98 0.26
N GLY A 47 15.71 -8.71 1.23
CA GLY A 47 16.41 -8.95 2.48
C GLY A 47 16.20 -7.88 3.53
N ARG A 48 15.55 -6.78 3.18
CA ARG A 48 15.35 -5.70 4.13
C ARG A 48 14.02 -5.86 4.85
N PRO A 49 13.93 -5.41 6.08
CA PRO A 49 12.63 -5.46 6.76
C PRO A 49 11.65 -4.53 6.08
N LEU A 50 10.41 -4.96 5.96
CA LEU A 50 9.37 -4.09 5.41
C LEU A 50 9.32 -2.79 6.19
N TRP A 51 9.62 -2.83 7.48
CA TRP A 51 9.50 -1.67 8.35
C TRP A 51 10.44 -0.53 7.98
N ASP A 52 11.45 -0.79 7.16
CA ASP A 52 12.27 0.28 6.63
C ASP A 52 11.48 1.18 5.68
N PHE A 53 10.41 0.64 5.10
CA PHE A 53 9.60 1.36 4.12
C PHE A 53 8.29 1.87 4.68
N VAL A 54 7.93 1.48 5.88
CA VAL A 54 6.68 1.89 6.52
C VAL A 54 7.06 2.59 7.81
N THR A 55 7.15 3.90 7.76
CA THR A 55 7.69 4.65 8.89
C THR A 55 6.64 5.28 9.80
N ASN A 56 5.41 5.43 9.32
CA ASN A 56 4.35 6.00 10.13
C ASN A 56 3.98 5.05 11.26
N PRO A 57 4.05 5.48 12.54
CA PRO A 57 3.81 4.55 13.65
C PRO A 57 2.43 3.92 13.65
N GLU A 58 1.42 4.66 13.25
CA GLU A 58 0.07 4.11 13.24
C GLU A 58 -0.06 3.05 12.16
N THR A 59 0.53 3.29 11.00
CA THR A 59 0.51 2.32 9.90
C THR A 59 1.27 1.08 10.30
N ARG A 60 2.40 1.24 10.98
CA ARG A 60 3.16 0.10 11.46
C ARG A 60 2.35 -0.75 12.42
N HIS A 61 1.66 -0.09 13.33
CA HIS A 61 0.84 -0.80 14.31
C HIS A 61 -0.28 -1.58 13.61
N LEU A 62 -0.96 -0.94 12.68
CA LEU A 62 -2.04 -1.57 11.96
C LEU A 62 -1.55 -2.75 11.14
N TYR A 63 -0.46 -2.57 10.41
CA TYR A 63 0.10 -3.64 9.60
C TYR A 63 0.52 -4.81 10.48
N GLY A 64 1.15 -4.51 11.62
CA GLY A 64 1.58 -5.57 12.53
C GLY A 64 0.41 -6.42 13.00
N ALA A 65 -0.69 -5.77 13.35
CA ALA A 65 -1.87 -6.49 13.81
C ALA A 65 -2.47 -7.35 12.69
N MET A 66 -2.51 -6.81 11.47
CA MET A 66 -3.07 -7.55 10.35
C MET A 66 -2.18 -8.71 9.94
N PHE A 67 -0.86 -8.51 9.98
CA PHE A 67 0.06 -9.59 9.66
C PHE A 67 -0.11 -10.74 10.65
N ALA A 68 -0.20 -10.42 11.93
CA ALA A 68 -0.38 -11.44 12.95
C ALA A 68 -1.67 -12.22 12.72
N LYS A 69 -2.73 -11.51 12.35
CA LYS A 69 -4.00 -12.18 12.12
C LYS A 69 -3.95 -13.07 10.88
N ALA A 70 -3.34 -12.58 9.81
CA ALA A 70 -3.23 -13.37 8.59
C ALA A 70 -2.40 -14.63 8.83
N ARG A 71 -1.33 -14.50 9.59
CA ARG A 71 -0.49 -15.65 9.88
C ARG A 71 -1.20 -16.65 10.78
N ARG A 72 -1.96 -16.15 11.74
CA ARG A 72 -2.63 -17.02 12.68
C ARG A 72 -3.79 -17.76 12.03
N THR A 73 -4.59 -17.07 11.25
CA THR A 73 -5.80 -17.67 10.71
C THR A 73 -5.59 -18.35 9.38
N GLY A 74 -4.57 -17.95 8.64
CA GLY A 74 -4.36 -18.44 7.28
C GLY A 74 -5.37 -17.95 6.29
N ARG A 75 -6.21 -16.98 6.66
CA ARG A 75 -7.23 -16.44 5.77
C ARG A 75 -6.77 -15.14 5.17
N PRO A 76 -7.12 -14.88 3.92
CA PRO A 76 -6.78 -13.59 3.30
C PRO A 76 -7.44 -12.44 4.06
N ILE A 77 -6.72 -11.34 4.18
CA ILE A 77 -7.24 -10.14 4.80
C ILE A 77 -7.12 -9.03 3.78
N THR A 78 -8.21 -8.34 3.52
CA THR A 78 -8.23 -7.23 2.58
C THR A 78 -8.66 -5.96 3.29
N VAL A 79 -7.92 -4.89 3.08
CA VAL A 79 -8.22 -3.60 3.67
C VAL A 79 -8.25 -2.57 2.56
N GLU A 80 -9.30 -1.78 2.50
CA GLU A 80 -9.39 -0.70 1.53
C GLU A 80 -8.97 0.60 2.19
N PHE A 81 -8.28 1.43 1.46
CA PHE A 81 -7.80 2.68 2.00
C PHE A 81 -7.69 3.72 0.89
N ARG A 82 -7.52 4.97 1.28
CA ARG A 82 -7.39 6.05 0.34
C ARG A 82 -5.95 6.54 0.35
N CYS A 83 -5.47 6.83 -0.83
CA CYS A 83 -4.13 7.38 -0.96
C CYS A 83 -4.22 8.51 -1.97
N ASP A 84 -4.43 9.73 -1.47
CA ASP A 84 -4.68 10.87 -2.33
C ASP A 84 -3.41 11.67 -2.55
N ALA A 85 -3.21 12.07 -3.78
CA ALA A 85 -2.14 12.99 -4.14
C ALA A 85 -2.78 14.31 -4.48
N PRO A 86 -2.00 15.37 -4.65
CA PRO A 86 -2.58 16.67 -4.96
C PRO A 86 -3.48 16.68 -6.20
N THR A 87 -3.16 15.86 -7.19
CA THR A 87 -3.92 15.87 -8.44
C THR A 87 -4.77 14.63 -8.63
N PHE A 88 -4.73 13.67 -7.70
CA PHE A 88 -5.49 12.44 -7.83
C PHE A 88 -6.12 12.03 -6.52
N ARG A 89 -7.21 11.31 -6.64
CA ARG A 89 -7.79 10.59 -5.53
C ARG A 89 -7.68 9.12 -5.90
N ARG A 90 -7.13 8.32 -5.01
CA ARG A 90 -6.98 6.90 -5.27
C ARG A 90 -7.65 6.08 -4.18
N ALA A 91 -8.46 5.14 -4.59
CA ALA A 91 -9.01 4.13 -3.68
C ALA A 91 -8.20 2.88 -3.94
N MET A 92 -7.67 2.28 -2.91
CA MET A 92 -6.76 1.17 -3.03
C MET A 92 -7.16 0.04 -2.11
N ALA A 93 -6.70 -1.14 -2.41
CA ALA A 93 -6.94 -2.31 -1.56
C ALA A 93 -5.63 -3.04 -1.34
N LEU A 94 -5.37 -3.37 -0.09
CA LEU A 94 -4.22 -4.20 0.27
C LEU A 94 -4.76 -5.56 0.69
N THR A 95 -4.33 -6.60 0.02
CA THR A 95 -4.70 -7.97 0.38
C THR A 95 -3.46 -8.69 0.85
N MET A 96 -3.55 -9.34 1.99
CA MET A 96 -2.43 -10.13 2.48
C MET A 96 -2.89 -11.55 2.74
N THR A 97 -2.07 -12.50 2.33
CA THR A 97 -2.39 -13.91 2.41
C THR A 97 -1.18 -14.63 2.98
N ARG A 98 -1.42 -15.60 3.86
CA ARG A 98 -0.31 -16.37 4.39
C ARG A 98 0.34 -17.18 3.27
N ARG A 99 1.66 -17.19 3.26
CA ARG A 99 2.41 -17.90 2.25
C ARG A 99 3.39 -18.81 2.98
N GLY A 100 3.16 -20.11 2.89
CA GLY A 100 3.91 -21.06 3.68
C GLY A 100 3.54 -20.95 5.15
N PRO A 101 4.36 -21.47 6.04
CA PRO A 101 4.00 -21.49 7.46
C PRO A 101 4.03 -20.11 8.11
N THR A 102 4.95 -19.24 7.73
CA THR A 102 5.10 -17.97 8.43
C THR A 102 5.20 -16.77 7.53
N GLY A 103 5.26 -16.96 6.22
CA GLY A 103 5.41 -15.83 5.31
C GLY A 103 4.09 -15.22 4.93
N LEU A 104 4.17 -14.12 4.21
CA LEU A 104 2.99 -13.41 3.72
C LEU A 104 3.21 -13.00 2.27
N ALA A 105 2.13 -13.02 1.50
CA ALA A 105 2.10 -12.43 0.17
C ALA A 105 1.19 -11.23 0.24
N LEU A 106 1.68 -10.09 -0.21
CA LEU A 106 0.92 -8.84 -0.16
C LEU A 106 0.68 -8.34 -1.57
N ARG A 107 -0.50 -7.77 -1.78
CA ARG A 107 -0.89 -7.24 -3.08
C ARG A 107 -1.63 -5.94 -2.85
N VAL A 108 -1.16 -4.88 -3.48
CA VAL A 108 -1.79 -3.57 -3.39
C VAL A 108 -2.34 -3.21 -4.75
N GLU A 109 -3.64 -2.98 -4.82
CA GLU A 109 -4.30 -2.66 -6.08
C GLU A 109 -4.92 -1.30 -6.05
N THR A 110 -4.92 -0.62 -7.19
CA THR A 110 -5.66 0.61 -7.34
C THR A 110 -7.05 0.23 -7.84
N LEU A 111 -8.05 0.49 -7.02
CA LEU A 111 -9.44 0.19 -7.37
C LEU A 111 -10.05 1.30 -8.19
N HIS A 112 -9.69 2.53 -7.88
CA HIS A 112 -10.31 3.67 -8.52
C HIS A 112 -9.35 4.84 -8.47
N LEU A 113 -9.27 5.55 -9.58
CA LEU A 113 -8.39 6.70 -9.68
C LEU A 113 -9.17 7.80 -10.37
N GLU A 114 -9.22 8.97 -9.77
CA GLU A 114 -9.86 10.10 -10.43
C GLU A 114 -9.04 11.35 -10.21
N PRO A 115 -9.02 12.23 -11.18
CA PRO A 115 -8.26 13.46 -11.06
C PRO A 115 -8.89 14.39 -10.05
N ARG A 116 -8.09 15.25 -9.48
CA ARG A 116 -8.55 16.29 -8.58
C ARG A 116 -8.22 17.61 -9.21
N ASP A 117 -9.15 18.51 -9.06
CA ASP A 117 -8.93 19.86 -9.54
C ASP A 117 -8.06 20.57 -8.52
N VAL A 118 -7.20 21.46 -8.98
CA VAL A 118 -6.36 22.23 -8.09
C VAL A 118 -7.21 23.06 -7.13
N VAL A 119 -8.35 23.52 -7.59
CA VAL A 119 -9.26 24.28 -6.74
C VAL A 119 -9.72 23.42 -5.59
N HIS A 120 -9.97 22.14 -5.85
CA HIS A 120 -10.39 21.24 -4.81
C HIS A 120 -9.29 21.00 -3.80
N LEU A 121 -8.06 21.14 -4.23
CA LEU A 121 -6.95 20.96 -3.31
C LEU A 121 -7.00 22.04 -2.23
N PHE A 122 -7.26 23.27 -2.62
CA PHE A 122 -7.36 24.34 -1.64
C PHE A 122 -8.57 24.12 -0.74
N ASP A 123 -9.66 23.67 -1.31
CA ASP A 123 -10.84 23.39 -0.51
C ASP A 123 -10.56 22.30 0.50
N ALA A 124 -9.79 21.30 0.10
CA ALA A 124 -9.44 20.22 1.00
C ALA A 124 -8.58 20.71 2.16
N VAL A 125 -7.72 21.68 1.89
CA VAL A 125 -6.88 22.23 2.94
C VAL A 125 -7.73 22.90 4.01
N ARG A 126 -8.88 23.44 3.62
CA ARG A 126 -9.78 24.07 4.57
C ARG A 126 -10.81 23.12 5.11
N MET A 127 -10.70 21.85 4.74
CA MET A 127 -11.68 20.90 5.15
C MET A 127 -11.72 20.76 6.66
N ASP A 128 -12.92 20.51 7.17
CA ASP A 128 -13.12 20.26 8.58
C ASP A 128 -12.17 19.18 9.05
N PRO A 129 -11.41 19.41 10.10
CA PRO A 129 -10.51 18.39 10.61
C PRO A 129 -11.19 17.06 10.93
N ALA A 130 -12.45 17.09 11.34
CA ALA A 130 -13.16 15.84 11.63
C ALA A 130 -13.33 14.99 10.38
N VAL A 131 -13.49 15.61 9.22
CA VAL A 131 -13.62 14.86 7.98
C VAL A 131 -12.28 14.24 7.61
N GLN A 132 -11.20 14.98 7.82
CA GLN A 132 -9.89 14.45 7.53
C GLN A 132 -9.55 13.27 8.44
N ASP A 133 -9.97 13.36 9.70
CA ASP A 133 -9.72 12.28 10.63
C ASP A 133 -10.35 10.99 10.19
N LYS A 134 -11.51 11.06 9.56
CA LYS A 134 -12.16 9.84 9.09
C LYS A 134 -11.31 9.12 8.07
N PHE A 135 -10.61 9.84 7.24
CA PHE A 135 -9.74 9.22 6.27
C PHE A 135 -8.52 8.61 6.94
N LEU A 136 -7.99 9.28 7.93
CA LEU A 136 -6.81 8.79 8.61
C LEU A 136 -7.07 7.56 9.46
N GLN A 137 -8.29 7.39 9.91
CA GLN A 137 -8.64 6.25 10.73
C GLN A 137 -8.90 4.99 9.94
N ARG A 138 -8.92 5.07 8.62
CA ARG A 138 -9.17 3.90 7.83
C ARG A 138 -7.97 3.08 7.46
#